data_971dfb83b19389aa5098dc478249babd
#
_entry.id   971dfb83b19389aa5098dc478249babd
#
_cell.length_a   1.000
_cell.length_b   1.000
_cell.length_c   1.000
_cell.angle_alpha   90.00
_cell.angle_beta   90.00
_cell.angle_gamma   90.00
#
_symmetry.space_group_name_H-M   'P 1'
#
loop_
_entity.id
_entity.type
_entity.pdbx_description
1 polymer ?
#
loop_
_entity_poly.entity_id
_entity_poly.type
_entity_poly.pdbx_seq_one_letter_code
_entity_poly.pdbx_strand_id
1 'polypeptide(L)'
;MSWTSARVAAPILAAATATLAIAVPAYADQPGVGSSTMVSCGLSYPAKDHEFVNFPANTVTLRSGPSDSCIGTGQGLHDQRAQYLCYTPGDGGTWTFLRNTATGSQGWVRDDLLPGYGSNVPCEQNPPPAFTRN
;
A
#
# COMPACT_ATOMS: atom_id res chain seq x y z
N MET A 1 15.99 -46.48 78.62
CA MET A 1 14.86 -45.90 77.87
C MET A 1 15.42 -44.71 77.10
N SER A 2 15.71 -44.96 75.84
CA SER A 2 16.28 -43.94 74.96
C SER A 2 15.18 -43.27 74.14
N TRP A 3 14.97 -42.01 74.34
CA TRP A 3 14.06 -41.22 73.53
C TRP A 3 14.84 -40.59 72.39
N THR A 4 14.75 -41.13 71.23
CA THR A 4 15.31 -40.56 70.03
C THR A 4 14.33 -39.53 69.48
N SER A 5 14.69 -38.29 69.69
CA SER A 5 13.94 -37.18 69.00
C SER A 5 14.28 -37.12 67.53
N ALA A 6 13.30 -37.55 66.75
CA ALA A 6 13.37 -37.37 65.31
C ALA A 6 13.20 -35.85 64.94
N ARG A 7 14.24 -35.23 64.48
CA ARG A 7 14.16 -33.88 63.89
C ARG A 7 13.58 -34.02 62.47
N VAL A 8 12.37 -33.56 62.30
CA VAL A 8 11.77 -33.42 61.00
C VAL A 8 12.36 -32.15 60.38
N ALA A 9 13.21 -32.33 59.40
CA ALA A 9 13.68 -31.21 58.58
C ALA A 9 12.56 -30.88 57.59
N ALA A 10 11.99 -29.70 57.71
CA ALA A 10 11.05 -29.17 56.73
C ALA A 10 11.84 -28.73 55.47
N PRO A 11 11.40 -29.15 54.28
CA PRO A 11 12.01 -28.66 53.06
C PRO A 11 11.63 -27.18 52.85
N ILE A 12 12.61 -26.34 52.71
CA ILE A 12 12.43 -24.97 52.27
C ILE A 12 12.09 -25.03 50.78
N LEU A 13 10.83 -24.80 50.47
CA LEU A 13 10.40 -24.57 49.10
C LEU A 13 10.94 -23.20 48.69
N ALA A 14 12.04 -23.18 47.92
CA ALA A 14 12.46 -22.01 47.18
C ALA A 14 11.44 -21.78 46.07
N ALA A 15 10.58 -20.80 46.25
CA ALA A 15 9.72 -20.32 45.20
C ALA A 15 10.62 -19.59 44.16
N ALA A 16 10.94 -20.27 43.10
CA ALA A 16 11.52 -19.64 41.93
C ALA A 16 10.45 -18.77 41.30
N THR A 17 10.51 -17.49 41.53
CA THR A 17 9.74 -16.49 40.77
C THR A 17 10.34 -16.45 39.37
N ALA A 18 9.73 -17.20 38.46
CA ALA A 18 10.01 -17.02 37.04
C ALA A 18 9.46 -15.68 36.62
N THR A 19 10.33 -14.68 36.52
CA THR A 19 10.01 -13.44 35.83
C THR A 19 9.86 -13.79 34.35
N LEU A 20 8.63 -13.91 33.88
CA LEU A 20 8.36 -13.90 32.45
C LEU A 20 8.80 -12.51 31.93
N ALA A 21 9.98 -12.44 31.35
CA ALA A 21 10.33 -11.33 30.50
C ALA A 21 9.47 -11.46 29.23
N ILE A 22 8.38 -10.70 29.19
CA ILE A 22 7.64 -10.52 27.96
C ILE A 22 8.56 -9.71 27.05
N ALA A 23 9.25 -10.39 26.14
CA ALA A 23 9.96 -9.74 25.08
C ALA A 23 8.90 -9.09 24.19
N VAL A 24 8.68 -7.80 24.38
CA VAL A 24 7.90 -7.00 23.47
C VAL A 24 8.73 -6.93 22.18
N PRO A 25 8.26 -7.47 21.04
CA PRO A 25 8.97 -7.30 19.80
C PRO A 25 9.04 -5.80 19.54
N ALA A 26 10.25 -5.28 19.48
CA ALA A 26 10.47 -3.90 19.08
C ALA A 26 10.15 -3.77 17.60
N TYR A 27 8.92 -3.38 17.28
CA TYR A 27 8.49 -3.08 15.90
C TYR A 27 9.07 -1.76 15.39
N ALA A 28 9.79 -1.02 16.23
CA ALA A 28 10.24 0.33 15.92
C ALA A 28 11.49 0.39 15.04
N ASP A 29 12.27 -0.69 14.93
CA ASP A 29 13.56 -0.68 14.27
C ASP A 29 13.67 -1.84 13.27
N GLN A 30 12.87 -1.82 12.22
CA GLN A 30 13.25 -2.57 11.03
C GLN A 30 14.00 -1.63 10.08
N PRO A 31 15.34 -1.72 10.01
CA PRO A 31 16.09 -1.02 8.98
C PRO A 31 15.71 -1.63 7.63
N GLY A 32 15.14 -0.84 6.74
CA GLY A 32 14.85 -1.25 5.37
C GLY A 32 13.37 -1.36 4.99
N VAL A 33 12.44 -1.04 5.86
CA VAL A 33 11.10 -0.62 5.42
C VAL A 33 11.27 0.82 4.95
N GLY A 34 11.78 0.99 3.71
CA GLY A 34 11.68 2.26 3.02
C GLY A 34 10.25 2.73 3.13
N SER A 35 10.02 4.02 3.26
CA SER A 35 8.71 4.62 3.30
C SER A 35 7.80 3.88 2.34
N SER A 36 7.01 2.94 2.86
CA SER A 36 5.85 2.46 2.15
C SER A 36 5.01 3.70 2.00
N THR A 37 5.09 4.35 0.83
CA THR A 37 4.05 5.28 0.44
C THR A 37 2.78 4.48 0.60
N MET A 38 2.00 4.78 1.64
CA MET A 38 0.72 4.14 1.82
C MET A 38 -0.10 4.50 0.61
N VAL A 39 -0.21 3.54 -0.30
CA VAL A 39 -1.02 3.72 -1.48
C VAL A 39 -2.45 3.83 -1.02
N SER A 40 -3.01 5.03 -1.12
CA SER A 40 -4.38 5.28 -0.75
C SER A 40 -5.31 4.85 -1.88
N CYS A 41 -6.25 3.97 -1.59
CA CYS A 41 -7.37 3.71 -2.49
C CYS A 41 -8.41 4.86 -2.40
N GLY A 42 -9.22 5.03 -3.43
CA GLY A 42 -10.23 6.08 -3.48
C GLY A 42 -9.69 7.44 -3.94
N LEU A 43 -8.49 7.48 -4.53
CA LEU A 43 -7.91 8.71 -5.06
C LEU A 43 -8.49 9.06 -6.42
N SER A 44 -8.86 10.32 -6.59
CA SER A 44 -9.26 10.91 -7.87
C SER A 44 -8.60 12.27 -8.04
N TYR A 45 -8.32 12.61 -9.27
CA TYR A 45 -7.69 13.90 -9.62
C TYR A 45 -8.42 14.57 -10.78
N PRO A 46 -8.37 15.90 -10.87
CA PRO A 46 -8.86 16.60 -12.05
C PRO A 46 -8.02 16.23 -13.29
N ALA A 47 -8.65 16.26 -14.46
CA ALA A 47 -7.98 16.01 -15.71
C ALA A 47 -6.90 17.07 -15.97
N LYS A 48 -5.67 16.63 -16.16
CA LYS A 48 -4.52 17.46 -16.53
C LYS A 48 -3.95 17.03 -17.88
N ASP A 49 -4.06 15.75 -18.19
CA ASP A 49 -3.76 15.17 -19.48
C ASP A 49 -5.05 15.01 -20.28
N HIS A 50 -4.96 15.15 -21.59
CA HIS A 50 -6.09 15.05 -22.51
C HIS A 50 -5.79 14.06 -23.64
N GLU A 51 -4.81 13.19 -23.45
CA GLU A 51 -4.47 12.17 -24.42
C GLU A 51 -5.54 11.08 -24.47
N PHE A 52 -5.93 10.70 -25.70
CA PHE A 52 -6.89 9.63 -25.96
C PHE A 52 -6.19 8.45 -26.63
N VAL A 53 -6.31 7.29 -26.02
CA VAL A 53 -5.77 6.03 -26.53
C VAL A 53 -6.83 4.96 -26.60
N ASN A 54 -6.62 3.92 -27.41
CA ASN A 54 -7.43 2.73 -27.35
C ASN A 54 -6.92 1.82 -26.22
N PHE A 55 -7.83 1.15 -25.53
CA PHE A 55 -7.41 0.12 -24.59
C PHE A 55 -6.67 -1.01 -25.31
N PRO A 56 -5.70 -1.68 -24.66
CA PRO A 56 -4.97 -2.79 -25.25
C PRO A 56 -5.87 -3.99 -25.54
N ALA A 57 -5.36 -4.95 -26.29
CA ALA A 57 -6.09 -6.16 -26.66
C ALA A 57 -6.62 -6.97 -25.46
N ASN A 58 -5.87 -6.95 -24.35
CA ASN A 58 -6.30 -7.56 -23.10
C ASN A 58 -7.17 -6.59 -22.30
N THR A 59 -8.22 -7.12 -21.68
CA THR A 59 -9.03 -6.34 -20.74
C THR A 59 -8.17 -5.87 -19.58
N VAL A 60 -8.25 -4.58 -19.23
CA VAL A 60 -7.59 -4.00 -18.08
C VAL A 60 -8.61 -3.61 -17.02
N THR A 61 -8.27 -3.84 -15.76
CA THR A 61 -9.10 -3.43 -14.62
C THR A 61 -8.73 -2.02 -14.20
N LEU A 62 -9.71 -1.13 -14.14
CA LEU A 62 -9.59 0.18 -13.51
C LEU A 62 -9.76 -0.02 -12.00
N ARG A 63 -8.86 0.55 -11.21
CA ARG A 63 -8.87 0.39 -9.75
C ARG A 63 -9.13 1.73 -9.04
N SER A 64 -9.58 1.65 -7.80
CA SER A 64 -9.88 2.85 -6.99
C SER A 64 -8.64 3.61 -6.53
N GLY A 65 -7.46 3.06 -6.70
CA GLY A 65 -6.18 3.69 -6.34
C GLY A 65 -5.01 3.02 -7.05
N PRO A 66 -3.82 3.62 -6.98
CA PRO A 66 -2.64 3.15 -7.71
C PRO A 66 -1.98 1.94 -7.03
N SER A 67 -2.73 0.86 -6.85
CA SER A 67 -2.27 -0.41 -6.30
C SER A 67 -3.16 -1.57 -6.75
N ASP A 68 -2.55 -2.74 -6.90
CA ASP A 68 -3.26 -3.98 -7.16
C ASP A 68 -4.17 -4.42 -6.00
N SER A 69 -3.93 -3.92 -4.80
CA SER A 69 -4.79 -4.16 -3.63
C SER A 69 -6.07 -3.33 -3.60
N CYS A 70 -6.15 -2.27 -4.41
CA CYS A 70 -7.35 -1.45 -4.50
C CYS A 70 -8.43 -2.15 -5.34
N ILE A 71 -9.69 -1.97 -4.93
CA ILE A 71 -10.82 -2.60 -5.62
C ILE A 71 -10.98 -2.11 -7.06
N GLY A 72 -11.52 -2.96 -7.93
CA GLY A 72 -11.88 -2.58 -9.28
C GLY A 72 -13.07 -1.63 -9.32
N THR A 73 -12.98 -0.57 -10.11
CA THR A 73 -14.03 0.43 -10.33
C THR A 73 -14.63 0.35 -11.73
N GLY A 74 -14.02 -0.41 -12.62
CA GLY A 74 -14.45 -0.61 -13.99
C GLY A 74 -13.45 -1.43 -14.79
N GLN A 75 -13.72 -1.54 -16.07
CA GLN A 75 -12.86 -2.26 -17.02
C GLN A 75 -12.67 -1.43 -18.29
N GLY A 76 -11.51 -1.59 -18.91
CA GLY A 76 -11.25 -1.12 -20.26
C GLY A 76 -11.18 -2.30 -21.24
N LEU A 77 -12.00 -2.25 -22.28
CA LEU A 77 -12.06 -3.27 -23.32
C LEU A 77 -11.38 -2.78 -24.60
N HIS A 78 -10.90 -3.70 -25.41
CA HIS A 78 -10.13 -3.43 -26.62
C HIS A 78 -10.76 -2.44 -27.61
N ASP A 79 -12.07 -2.44 -27.73
CA ASP A 79 -12.83 -1.57 -28.65
C ASP A 79 -13.19 -0.21 -28.03
N GLN A 80 -12.79 0.03 -26.80
CA GLN A 80 -13.09 1.25 -26.06
C GLN A 80 -11.87 2.19 -26.03
N ARG A 81 -12.14 3.46 -25.77
CA ARG A 81 -11.11 4.49 -25.66
C ARG A 81 -10.95 4.96 -24.21
N ALA A 82 -9.71 5.14 -23.82
CA ALA A 82 -9.33 5.80 -22.57
C ALA A 82 -8.94 7.25 -22.84
N GLN A 83 -9.33 8.13 -21.95
CA GLN A 83 -8.74 9.44 -21.78
C GLN A 83 -7.79 9.39 -20.60
N TYR A 84 -6.52 9.67 -20.81
CA TYR A 84 -5.56 9.83 -19.73
C TYR A 84 -5.82 11.14 -19.00
N LEU A 85 -5.72 11.11 -17.69
CA LEU A 85 -5.98 12.29 -16.85
C LEU A 85 -4.71 12.78 -16.15
N CYS A 86 -3.92 11.90 -15.62
CA CYS A 86 -2.61 12.16 -15.02
C CYS A 86 -1.98 10.86 -14.51
N TYR A 87 -0.70 10.91 -14.08
CA TYR A 87 -0.04 9.76 -13.48
C TYR A 87 0.51 10.06 -12.08
N THR A 88 0.73 9.01 -11.29
CA THR A 88 1.40 9.08 -9.99
C THR A 88 2.23 7.81 -9.75
N PRO A 89 3.27 7.88 -8.93
CA PRO A 89 3.90 6.68 -8.40
C PRO A 89 2.91 5.89 -7.55
N GLY A 90 2.99 4.57 -7.64
CA GLY A 90 2.15 3.66 -6.88
C GLY A 90 2.82 2.33 -6.63
N ASP A 91 2.05 1.32 -6.34
CA ASP A 91 2.57 -0.01 -6.05
C ASP A 91 3.17 -0.65 -7.31
N GLY A 92 4.45 -1.00 -7.23
CA GLY A 92 5.18 -1.66 -8.31
C GLY A 92 5.51 -0.81 -9.53
N GLY A 93 5.31 0.51 -9.51
CA GLY A 93 5.64 1.40 -10.61
C GLY A 93 4.79 2.66 -10.65
N THR A 94 4.60 3.21 -11.84
CA THR A 94 3.71 4.35 -12.07
C THR A 94 2.34 3.87 -12.54
N TRP A 95 1.34 4.68 -12.22
CA TRP A 95 -0.07 4.40 -12.48
C TRP A 95 -0.74 5.61 -13.09
N THR A 96 -1.49 5.38 -14.14
CA THR A 96 -2.29 6.42 -14.80
C THR A 96 -3.72 6.41 -14.28
N PHE A 97 -4.18 7.57 -13.83
CA PHE A 97 -5.59 7.84 -13.64
C PHE A 97 -6.21 8.12 -15.00
N LEU A 98 -7.25 7.39 -15.35
CA LEU A 98 -7.87 7.49 -16.65
C LEU A 98 -9.39 7.36 -16.57
N ARG A 99 -10.03 7.75 -17.66
CA ARG A 99 -11.46 7.61 -17.85
C ARG A 99 -11.73 6.75 -19.08
N ASN A 100 -12.55 5.73 -18.93
CA ASN A 100 -13.11 5.01 -20.06
C ASN A 100 -14.22 5.86 -20.69
N THR A 101 -14.04 6.30 -21.92
CA THR A 101 -15.00 7.21 -22.58
C THR A 101 -16.29 6.54 -22.99
N ALA A 102 -16.29 5.22 -23.16
CA ALA A 102 -17.48 4.45 -23.52
C ALA A 102 -18.43 4.24 -22.34
N THR A 103 -17.87 4.03 -21.14
CA THR A 103 -18.66 3.72 -19.93
C THR A 103 -18.75 4.87 -18.95
N GLY A 104 -17.82 5.85 -19.04
CA GLY A 104 -17.66 6.93 -18.07
C GLY A 104 -16.92 6.51 -16.79
N SER A 105 -16.57 5.25 -16.64
CA SER A 105 -15.84 4.75 -15.47
C SER A 105 -14.45 5.39 -15.39
N GLN A 106 -14.04 5.76 -14.19
CA GLN A 106 -12.71 6.29 -13.91
C GLN A 106 -11.96 5.33 -12.96
N GLY A 107 -10.66 5.31 -13.09
CA GLY A 107 -9.83 4.50 -12.21
C GLY A 107 -8.36 4.53 -12.60
N TRP A 108 -7.60 3.79 -11.83
CA TRP A 108 -6.16 3.66 -11.95
C TRP A 108 -5.80 2.39 -12.68
N VAL A 109 -4.87 2.51 -13.62
CA VAL A 109 -4.26 1.37 -14.33
C VAL A 109 -2.76 1.54 -14.30
N ARG A 110 -2.03 0.45 -14.05
CA ARG A 110 -0.57 0.48 -14.05
C ARG A 110 -0.05 0.76 -15.48
N ASP A 111 0.94 1.62 -15.58
CA ASP A 111 1.40 2.17 -16.85
C ASP A 111 1.95 1.13 -17.81
N ASP A 112 2.56 0.05 -17.30
CA ASP A 112 3.05 -1.07 -18.12
C ASP A 112 1.95 -1.86 -18.85
N LEU A 113 0.68 -1.67 -18.45
CA LEU A 113 -0.49 -2.26 -19.09
C LEU A 113 -1.14 -1.33 -20.12
N LEU A 114 -0.63 -0.12 -20.27
CA LEU A 114 -1.22 0.91 -21.12
C LEU A 114 -0.37 1.23 -22.34
N PRO A 115 -1.00 1.61 -23.48
CA PRO A 115 -0.27 2.14 -24.62
C PRO A 115 0.56 3.36 -24.26
N GLY A 116 1.77 3.46 -24.80
CA GLY A 116 2.67 4.59 -24.56
C GLY A 116 3.17 4.70 -23.12
N TYR A 117 3.00 3.68 -22.28
CA TYR A 117 3.33 3.71 -20.86
C TYR A 117 2.50 4.73 -20.06
N GLY A 118 1.22 4.86 -20.39
CA GLY A 118 0.30 5.72 -19.67
C GLY A 118 0.54 7.21 -19.86
N SER A 119 0.02 8.01 -18.95
CA SER A 119 0.15 9.48 -18.98
C SER A 119 1.58 9.93 -18.67
N ASN A 120 1.99 11.02 -19.32
CA ASN A 120 3.25 11.73 -19.01
C ASN A 120 3.03 12.99 -18.15
N VAL A 121 1.80 13.25 -17.74
CA VAL A 121 1.45 14.43 -16.94
C VAL A 121 1.23 14.03 -15.49
N PRO A 122 2.04 14.52 -14.54
CA PRO A 122 1.88 14.17 -13.13
C PRO A 122 0.57 14.70 -12.54
N CYS A 123 -0.09 13.90 -11.72
CA CYS A 123 -1.31 14.29 -11.01
C CYS A 123 -1.02 15.40 -10.00
N GLU A 124 0.09 15.29 -9.31
CA GLU A 124 0.58 16.30 -8.38
C GLU A 124 1.68 17.11 -9.04
N GLN A 125 1.77 18.38 -8.68
CA GLN A 125 2.93 19.17 -9.06
C GLN A 125 4.12 18.68 -8.24
N ASN A 126 5.10 18.12 -8.89
CA ASN A 126 6.33 17.70 -8.25
C ASN A 126 7.44 18.74 -8.52
N PRO A 127 8.17 19.22 -7.51
CA PRO A 127 8.05 18.86 -6.09
C PRO A 127 6.89 19.59 -5.41
N PRO A 128 6.38 19.08 -4.28
CA PRO A 128 5.51 19.88 -3.45
C PRO A 128 6.25 21.17 -3.12
N PRO A 129 5.57 22.32 -3.03
CA PRO A 129 6.21 23.58 -2.73
C PRO A 129 7.08 23.38 -1.49
N ALA A 130 8.36 23.75 -1.60
CA ALA A 130 9.27 23.65 -0.50
C ALA A 130 8.64 24.37 0.69
N PHE A 131 8.34 23.62 1.75
CA PHE A 131 7.89 24.23 2.99
C PHE A 131 9.05 25.08 3.50
N THR A 132 9.01 26.37 3.19
CA THR A 132 9.86 27.35 3.87
C THR A 132 9.40 27.36 5.32
N ARG A 133 10.13 26.66 6.17
CA ARG A 133 10.01 26.84 7.63
C ARG A 133 10.49 28.27 7.93
N ASN A 134 9.57 29.13 8.26
CA ASN A 134 9.87 30.36 8.97
C ASN A 134 10.16 30.04 10.43
#